data_b4fd8c97db8891cf5b045b1e60669df4
#
_entry.id   b4fd8c97db8891cf5b045b1e60669df4
#
_cell.length_a   1.000
_cell.length_b   1.000
_cell.length_c   1.000
_cell.angle_alpha   90.00
_cell.angle_beta   90.00
_cell.angle_gamma   90.00
#
_symmetry.space_group_name_H-M   'P 1'
#
loop_
_entity.id
_entity.type
_entity.pdbx_description
1 polymer ?
#
loop_
_entity_poly.entity_id
_entity_poly.type
_entity_poly.pdbx_seq_one_letter_code
_entity_poly.pdbx_strand_id
1 'polypeptide(L)'
;KLMQAGTVDTIDFPIARGKEAHVFHATDIDGKTIAVKIFHTSNAVFKNLIQYIEGDRRFGGLRRRHRDLVDIWVRKEHRNLSRLARWGLNVPRPIGIHKNVLVMEYLGTKIAASPKLREVTVENPEVVFEDLLEFLAICWQKASLVHGDFSPYNILWHNDAPVVIDVGQAVIKTHPRAQEFLVRDVTRLVEWSNKNGIEVTLAEAMYEVLNMNLDHVKQITFDEEE
;
A
#
# COMPACT_ATOMS: atom_id res chain seq x y z
N LYS A 1 15.93 18.12 5.47
CA LYS A 1 15.92 17.26 6.66
C LYS A 1 16.21 15.79 6.31
N LEU A 2 15.50 15.17 5.36
CA LEU A 2 15.78 13.77 4.95
C LEU A 2 17.22 13.61 4.45
N MET A 3 17.70 14.53 3.62
CA MET A 3 19.11 14.53 3.17
C MET A 3 20.08 14.80 4.32
N GLN A 4 19.75 15.72 5.24
CA GLN A 4 20.59 15.99 6.43
C GLN A 4 20.66 14.80 7.40
N ALA A 5 19.62 13.97 7.42
CA ALA A 5 19.57 12.75 8.24
C ALA A 5 20.15 11.52 7.53
N GLY A 6 20.68 11.67 6.30
CA GLY A 6 21.21 10.55 5.52
C GLY A 6 20.16 9.59 4.96
N THR A 7 18.87 9.83 5.24
CA THR A 7 17.78 8.98 4.75
C THR A 7 17.65 9.02 3.22
N VAL A 8 18.02 10.13 2.60
CA VAL A 8 18.09 10.33 1.15
C VAL A 8 19.38 11.05 0.85
N ASP A 9 20.21 10.52 -0.02
CA ASP A 9 21.41 11.17 -0.52
C ASP A 9 21.16 11.75 -1.92
N THR A 10 20.79 10.92 -2.89
CA THR A 10 20.49 11.36 -4.27
C THR A 10 19.10 10.97 -4.70
N ILE A 11 18.52 11.77 -5.61
CA ILE A 11 17.29 11.43 -6.34
C ILE A 11 17.68 11.29 -7.81
N ASP A 12 17.52 10.10 -8.37
CA ASP A 12 18.10 9.76 -9.66
C ASP A 12 17.12 10.02 -10.83
N PHE A 13 16.01 9.26 -10.89
CA PHE A 13 15.05 9.37 -11.98
C PHE A 13 13.62 9.01 -11.52
N PRO A 14 12.60 9.52 -12.21
CA PRO A 14 11.22 9.17 -11.89
C PRO A 14 10.89 7.74 -12.34
N ILE A 15 10.27 6.95 -11.45
CA ILE A 15 9.80 5.58 -11.74
C ILE A 15 8.29 5.50 -11.93
N ALA A 16 7.54 6.44 -11.35
CA ALA A 16 6.10 6.55 -11.56
C ALA A 16 5.63 8.00 -11.48
N ARG A 17 4.68 8.36 -12.34
CA ARG A 17 4.02 9.67 -12.36
C ARG A 17 2.53 9.46 -12.21
N GLY A 18 2.01 9.69 -11.01
CA GLY A 18 0.59 9.59 -10.68
C GLY A 18 -0.07 10.97 -10.55
N LYS A 19 -1.39 10.96 -10.43
CA LYS A 19 -2.19 12.17 -10.18
C LYS A 19 -1.95 12.75 -8.78
N GLU A 20 -1.61 11.91 -7.81
CA GLU A 20 -1.45 12.27 -6.39
C GLU A 20 0.00 12.54 -6.02
N ALA A 21 0.94 11.81 -6.63
CA ALA A 21 2.36 11.87 -6.33
C ALA A 21 3.22 11.44 -7.51
N HIS A 22 4.48 11.85 -7.48
CA HIS A 22 5.56 11.25 -8.28
C HIS A 22 6.43 10.38 -7.40
N VAL A 23 6.85 9.23 -7.92
CA VAL A 23 7.77 8.32 -7.24
C VAL A 23 9.10 8.32 -8.00
N PHE A 24 10.19 8.44 -7.25
CA PHE A 24 11.54 8.50 -7.77
C PHE A 24 12.38 7.34 -7.24
N HIS A 25 13.27 6.83 -8.09
CA HIS A 25 14.42 6.06 -7.66
C HIS A 25 15.40 7.00 -6.97
N ALA A 26 15.95 6.57 -5.86
CA ALA A 26 16.88 7.35 -5.04
C ALA A 26 17.85 6.44 -4.32
N THR A 27 18.88 7.01 -3.71
CA THR A 27 19.81 6.31 -2.82
C THR A 27 19.89 7.00 -1.46
N ASP A 28 20.13 6.23 -0.41
CA ASP A 28 20.46 6.75 0.90
C ASP A 28 22.00 7.00 1.03
N ILE A 29 22.43 7.49 2.19
CA ILE A 29 23.83 7.82 2.42
C ILE A 29 24.78 6.61 2.35
N ASP A 30 24.25 5.40 2.57
CA ASP A 30 25.00 4.14 2.48
C ASP A 30 24.99 3.54 1.06
N GLY A 31 24.40 4.26 0.09
CA GLY A 31 24.27 3.82 -1.29
C GLY A 31 23.19 2.76 -1.53
N LYS A 32 22.31 2.53 -0.55
CA LYS A 32 21.19 1.62 -0.67
C LYS A 32 20.07 2.27 -1.49
N THR A 33 19.52 1.50 -2.41
CA THR A 33 18.38 1.95 -3.25
C THR A 33 17.10 2.08 -2.44
N ILE A 34 16.43 3.22 -2.59
CA ILE A 34 15.17 3.56 -1.93
C ILE A 34 14.19 4.18 -2.93
N ALA A 35 12.90 4.19 -2.59
CA ALA A 35 11.86 4.91 -3.33
C ALA A 35 11.44 6.16 -2.58
N VAL A 36 11.41 7.30 -3.27
CA VAL A 36 10.97 8.59 -2.72
C VAL A 36 9.67 9.00 -3.41
N LYS A 37 8.56 8.94 -2.67
CA LYS A 37 7.22 9.36 -3.12
C LYS A 37 6.95 10.79 -2.69
N ILE A 38 6.83 11.70 -3.66
CA ILE A 38 6.59 13.14 -3.44
C ILE A 38 5.17 13.47 -3.84
N PHE A 39 4.34 13.82 -2.86
CA PHE A 39 2.93 14.14 -3.09
C PHE A 39 2.75 15.56 -3.60
N HIS A 40 1.82 15.73 -4.54
CA HIS A 40 1.43 17.04 -5.02
C HIS A 40 0.75 17.84 -3.91
N THR A 41 0.98 19.15 -3.91
CA THR A 41 0.40 20.05 -2.90
C THR A 41 -0.80 20.83 -3.43
N SER A 42 -1.32 20.51 -4.64
CA SER A 42 -2.44 21.22 -5.25
C SER A 42 -3.81 20.73 -4.76
N ASN A 43 -4.75 21.66 -4.62
CA ASN A 43 -6.10 21.43 -4.07
C ASN A 43 -6.96 20.42 -4.85
N ALA A 44 -6.77 20.34 -6.16
CA ALA A 44 -7.63 19.54 -7.03
C ALA A 44 -7.52 18.03 -6.76
N VAL A 45 -6.33 17.57 -6.34
CA VAL A 45 -6.02 16.15 -6.13
C VAL A 45 -6.72 15.60 -4.88
N PHE A 46 -6.81 16.42 -3.82
CA PHE A 46 -7.23 15.95 -2.50
C PHE A 46 -8.73 15.97 -2.25
N LYS A 47 -9.55 16.60 -3.11
CA LYS A 47 -11.01 16.62 -2.92
C LYS A 47 -11.64 15.24 -2.85
N ASN A 48 -11.17 14.31 -3.68
CA ASN A 48 -11.68 12.92 -3.72
C ASN A 48 -11.10 12.04 -2.61
N LEU A 49 -10.01 12.47 -1.97
CA LEU A 49 -9.32 11.71 -0.94
C LEU A 49 -9.88 11.94 0.47
N ILE A 50 -10.63 13.02 0.65
CA ILE A 50 -11.26 13.38 1.95
C ILE A 50 -12.11 12.23 2.49
N GLN A 51 -12.83 11.50 1.64
CA GLN A 51 -13.66 10.37 2.02
C GLN A 51 -12.91 9.22 2.73
N TYR A 52 -11.59 9.10 2.54
CA TYR A 52 -10.72 8.12 3.18
C TYR A 52 -10.08 8.63 4.48
N ILE A 53 -10.25 9.91 4.78
CA ILE A 53 -9.81 10.57 6.03
C ILE A 53 -10.99 10.78 6.96
N GLU A 54 -12.15 11.19 6.40
CA GLU A 54 -13.38 11.41 7.15
C GLU A 54 -13.92 10.07 7.68
N GLY A 55 -14.11 9.97 8.99
CA GLY A 55 -14.50 8.72 9.67
C GLY A 55 -13.32 7.88 10.16
N ASP A 56 -12.09 8.20 9.78
CA ASP A 56 -10.90 7.56 10.35
C ASP A 56 -10.51 8.26 11.67
N ARG A 57 -10.78 7.59 12.79
CA ARG A 57 -10.54 8.12 14.14
C ARG A 57 -9.07 8.49 14.41
N ARG A 58 -8.13 7.94 13.65
CA ARG A 58 -6.70 8.24 13.76
C ARG A 58 -6.37 9.69 13.37
N PHE A 59 -7.28 10.34 12.63
CA PHE A 59 -7.11 11.67 12.07
C PHE A 59 -8.26 12.63 12.47
N GLY A 60 -9.03 12.26 13.49
CA GLY A 60 -10.07 13.11 14.08
C GLY A 60 -9.49 14.37 14.72
N GLY A 61 -10.19 15.51 14.58
CA GLY A 61 -9.83 16.78 15.24
C GLY A 61 -8.79 17.64 14.50
N LEU A 62 -8.30 17.21 13.34
CA LEU A 62 -7.37 18.02 12.55
C LEU A 62 -8.11 19.15 11.82
N ARG A 63 -7.68 20.40 12.03
CA ARG A 63 -8.24 21.55 11.31
C ARG A 63 -7.95 21.40 9.81
N ARG A 64 -8.99 21.56 8.99
CA ARG A 64 -8.97 21.35 7.51
C ARG A 64 -8.24 22.49 6.76
N ARG A 65 -6.99 22.78 7.11
CA ARG A 65 -6.16 23.60 6.24
C ARG A 65 -5.55 22.70 5.17
N HIS A 66 -5.54 23.17 3.96
CA HIS A 66 -5.14 22.39 2.78
C HIS A 66 -3.73 21.76 2.87
N ARG A 67 -2.75 22.49 3.40
CA ARG A 67 -1.41 21.95 3.66
C ARG A 67 -1.41 20.82 4.68
N ASP A 68 -2.34 20.87 5.63
CA ASP A 68 -2.49 19.84 6.66
C ASP A 68 -3.02 18.52 6.06
N LEU A 69 -3.81 18.57 4.95
CA LEU A 69 -4.33 17.37 4.29
C LEU A 69 -3.23 16.54 3.62
N VAL A 70 -2.25 17.17 2.98
CA VAL A 70 -1.12 16.46 2.37
C VAL A 70 -0.28 15.77 3.45
N ASP A 71 0.05 16.50 4.52
CA ASP A 71 0.81 15.95 5.65
C ASP A 71 0.05 14.79 6.33
N ILE A 72 -1.27 14.91 6.45
CA ILE A 72 -2.14 13.83 6.97
C ILE A 72 -2.07 12.62 6.06
N TRP A 73 -2.17 12.82 4.75
CA TRP A 73 -2.15 11.75 3.76
C TRP A 73 -0.83 10.97 3.78
N VAL A 74 0.29 11.68 3.78
CA VAL A 74 1.62 11.07 3.89
C VAL A 74 1.77 10.25 5.17
N ARG A 75 1.35 10.82 6.31
CA ARG A 75 1.37 10.10 7.60
C ARG A 75 0.43 8.90 7.61
N LYS A 76 -0.72 9.01 6.92
CA LYS A 76 -1.68 7.92 6.80
C LYS A 76 -1.08 6.76 6.01
N GLU A 77 -0.47 7.02 4.85
CA GLU A 77 0.18 5.99 4.04
C GLU A 77 1.34 5.34 4.79
N HIS A 78 2.22 6.12 5.40
CA HIS A 78 3.31 5.60 6.23
C HIS A 78 2.80 4.69 7.37
N ARG A 79 1.78 5.13 8.12
CA ARG A 79 1.21 4.33 9.21
C ARG A 79 0.54 3.04 8.71
N ASN A 80 -0.10 3.09 7.54
CA ASN A 80 -0.70 1.91 6.93
C ASN A 80 0.37 0.92 6.49
N LEU A 81 1.44 1.36 5.79
CA LEU A 81 2.58 0.52 5.44
C LEU A 81 3.22 -0.12 6.68
N SER A 82 3.53 0.69 7.70
CA SER A 82 4.12 0.18 8.95
C SER A 82 3.22 -0.86 9.62
N ARG A 83 1.90 -0.64 9.59
CA ARG A 83 0.94 -1.57 10.18
C ARG A 83 0.87 -2.89 9.42
N LEU A 84 0.86 -2.85 8.10
CA LEU A 84 0.82 -4.04 7.25
C LEU A 84 2.13 -4.83 7.35
N ALA A 85 3.28 -4.14 7.30
CA ALA A 85 4.59 -4.77 7.46
C ALA A 85 4.73 -5.50 8.80
N ARG A 86 4.18 -4.95 9.90
CA ARG A 86 4.16 -5.63 11.21
C ARG A 86 3.39 -6.95 11.21
N TRP A 87 2.44 -7.13 10.32
CA TRP A 87 1.72 -8.40 10.14
C TRP A 87 2.37 -9.32 9.09
N GLY A 88 3.59 -9.00 8.65
CA GLY A 88 4.34 -9.80 7.69
C GLY A 88 3.81 -9.71 6.25
N LEU A 89 2.93 -8.76 5.99
CA LEU A 89 2.36 -8.57 4.66
C LEU A 89 3.38 -8.01 3.69
N ASN A 90 3.35 -8.51 2.46
CA ASN A 90 4.26 -8.11 1.40
C ASN A 90 3.90 -6.73 0.86
N VAL A 91 4.47 -5.71 1.47
CA VAL A 91 4.33 -4.29 1.14
C VAL A 91 5.71 -3.61 1.21
N PRO A 92 5.95 -2.50 0.50
CA PRO A 92 7.20 -1.75 0.64
C PRO A 92 7.40 -1.32 2.09
N ARG A 93 8.57 -1.61 2.65
CA ARG A 93 8.89 -1.19 4.02
C ARG A 93 9.02 0.33 4.08
N PRO A 94 8.25 1.03 4.93
CA PRO A 94 8.41 2.46 5.12
C PRO A 94 9.71 2.77 5.87
N ILE A 95 10.44 3.79 5.41
CA ILE A 95 11.73 4.21 5.99
C ILE A 95 11.55 5.52 6.75
N GLY A 96 10.84 6.49 6.17
CA GLY A 96 10.61 7.77 6.84
C GLY A 96 9.70 8.71 6.08
N ILE A 97 9.32 9.80 6.76
CA ILE A 97 8.47 10.84 6.19
C ILE A 97 8.99 12.24 6.52
N HIS A 98 8.77 13.16 5.61
CA HIS A 98 8.93 14.58 5.89
C HIS A 98 8.01 15.42 5.02
N LYS A 99 7.07 16.18 5.65
CA LYS A 99 6.05 16.97 4.94
C LYS A 99 5.31 16.12 3.90
N ASN A 100 5.36 16.51 2.63
CA ASN A 100 4.74 15.81 1.50
C ASN A 100 5.61 14.71 0.89
N VAL A 101 6.59 14.19 1.61
CA VAL A 101 7.53 13.15 1.13
C VAL A 101 7.43 11.91 2.00
N LEU A 102 7.27 10.75 1.38
CA LEU A 102 7.39 9.41 1.96
C LEU A 102 8.60 8.71 1.33
N VAL A 103 9.48 8.18 2.18
CA VAL A 103 10.60 7.32 1.80
C VAL A 103 10.29 5.89 2.19
N MET A 104 10.48 4.97 1.27
CA MET A 104 10.18 3.55 1.45
C MET A 104 11.14 2.68 0.65
N GLU A 105 11.08 1.38 0.87
CA GLU A 105 11.81 0.38 0.11
C GLU A 105 11.55 0.53 -1.38
N TYR A 106 12.63 0.42 -2.16
CA TYR A 106 12.54 0.35 -3.62
C TYR A 106 12.39 -1.10 -4.06
N LEU A 107 11.44 -1.34 -4.94
CA LEU A 107 11.17 -2.64 -5.54
C LEU A 107 11.52 -2.59 -7.01
N GLY A 108 12.60 -3.26 -7.38
CA GLY A 108 13.09 -3.23 -8.76
C GLY A 108 14.56 -3.58 -8.88
N THR A 109 15.10 -3.33 -10.06
CA THR A 109 16.52 -3.40 -10.37
C THR A 109 17.14 -2.02 -10.34
N LYS A 110 18.46 -1.91 -10.52
CA LYS A 110 19.16 -0.61 -10.58
C LYS A 110 18.68 0.32 -11.71
N ILE A 111 18.00 -0.24 -12.72
CA ILE A 111 17.62 0.49 -13.94
C ILE A 111 16.11 0.63 -14.15
N ALA A 112 15.31 -0.20 -13.48
CA ALA A 112 13.86 -0.19 -13.66
C ALA A 112 13.14 -0.69 -12.39
N ALA A 113 12.02 -0.06 -12.08
CA ALA A 113 11.09 -0.55 -11.08
C ALA A 113 10.45 -1.88 -11.52
N SER A 114 10.06 -2.71 -10.56
CA SER A 114 9.30 -3.93 -10.81
C SER A 114 8.01 -3.63 -11.57
N PRO A 115 7.62 -4.47 -12.53
CA PRO A 115 6.38 -4.27 -13.29
C PRO A 115 5.16 -4.44 -12.38
N LYS A 116 4.04 -3.87 -12.81
CA LYS A 116 2.75 -4.10 -12.14
C LYS A 116 2.22 -5.49 -12.52
N LEU A 117 1.46 -6.11 -11.61
CA LEU A 117 0.83 -7.41 -11.85
C LEU A 117 -0.01 -7.43 -13.13
N ARG A 118 -0.63 -6.33 -13.50
CA ARG A 118 -1.37 -6.18 -14.77
C ARG A 118 -0.49 -6.26 -16.04
N GLU A 119 0.81 -6.10 -15.90
CA GLU A 119 1.78 -5.99 -17.01
C GLU A 119 2.55 -7.31 -17.22
N VAL A 120 2.32 -8.28 -16.35
CA VAL A 120 2.97 -9.58 -16.40
C VAL A 120 1.97 -10.71 -16.62
N THR A 121 2.43 -11.79 -17.24
CA THR A 121 1.72 -13.07 -17.25
C THR A 121 2.37 -13.94 -16.19
N VAL A 122 1.62 -14.34 -15.17
CA VAL A 122 2.10 -15.18 -14.07
C VAL A 122 1.99 -16.66 -14.47
N GLU A 123 2.97 -17.47 -14.10
CA GLU A 123 2.99 -18.90 -14.44
C GLU A 123 1.93 -19.71 -13.66
N ASN A 124 1.75 -19.35 -12.39
CA ASN A 124 0.83 -20.03 -11.47
C ASN A 124 -0.17 -19.03 -10.88
N PRO A 125 -1.21 -18.66 -11.62
CA PRO A 125 -2.17 -17.64 -11.17
C PRO A 125 -2.96 -18.07 -9.93
N GLU A 126 -3.15 -19.38 -9.69
CA GLU A 126 -3.81 -19.92 -8.51
C GLU A 126 -3.05 -19.54 -7.23
N VAL A 127 -1.72 -19.74 -7.23
CA VAL A 127 -0.86 -19.39 -6.08
C VAL A 127 -0.91 -17.89 -5.82
N VAL A 128 -0.85 -17.07 -6.85
CA VAL A 128 -0.94 -15.61 -6.74
C VAL A 128 -2.31 -15.18 -6.21
N PHE A 129 -3.38 -15.87 -6.62
CA PHE A 129 -4.72 -15.61 -6.11
C PHE A 129 -4.81 -15.94 -4.62
N GLU A 130 -4.29 -17.09 -4.18
CA GLU A 130 -4.26 -17.50 -2.78
C GLU A 130 -3.47 -16.50 -1.92
N ASP A 131 -2.27 -16.08 -2.36
CA ASP A 131 -1.45 -15.07 -1.68
C ASP A 131 -2.19 -13.74 -1.50
N LEU A 132 -2.88 -13.29 -2.55
CA LEU A 132 -3.62 -12.03 -2.51
C LEU A 132 -4.91 -12.12 -1.70
N LEU A 133 -5.55 -13.30 -1.68
CA LEU A 133 -6.72 -13.57 -0.86
C LEU A 133 -6.34 -13.57 0.62
N GLU A 134 -5.23 -14.24 0.98
CA GLU A 134 -4.68 -14.25 2.33
C GLU A 134 -4.27 -12.83 2.76
N PHE A 135 -3.64 -12.06 1.86
CA PHE A 135 -3.32 -10.65 2.10
C PHE A 135 -4.56 -9.85 2.54
N LEU A 136 -5.68 -9.98 1.82
CA LEU A 136 -6.94 -9.31 2.17
C LEU A 136 -7.52 -9.83 3.49
N ALA A 137 -7.44 -11.14 3.75
CA ALA A 137 -7.88 -11.74 5.01
C ALA A 137 -7.08 -11.22 6.21
N ILE A 138 -5.74 -11.14 6.10
CA ILE A 138 -4.87 -10.59 7.15
C ILE A 138 -5.15 -9.09 7.35
N CYS A 139 -5.31 -8.33 6.26
CA CYS A 139 -5.70 -6.92 6.35
C CYS A 139 -6.96 -6.75 7.18
N TRP A 140 -8.02 -7.50 6.87
CA TRP A 140 -9.31 -7.40 7.54
C TRP A 140 -9.30 -7.94 8.96
N GLN A 141 -8.79 -9.15 9.17
CA GLN A 141 -8.92 -9.86 10.45
C GLN A 141 -7.86 -9.46 11.47
N LYS A 142 -6.60 -9.29 11.04
CA LYS A 142 -5.45 -9.03 11.92
C LYS A 142 -5.05 -7.55 11.93
N ALA A 143 -4.81 -6.96 10.76
CA ALA A 143 -4.38 -5.57 10.68
C ALA A 143 -5.53 -4.56 10.92
N SER A 144 -6.80 -5.01 10.90
CA SER A 144 -7.99 -4.14 11.01
C SER A 144 -7.95 -2.98 10.01
N LEU A 145 -7.54 -3.28 8.79
CA LEU A 145 -7.47 -2.37 7.64
C LEU A 145 -8.25 -2.93 6.45
N VAL A 146 -8.68 -2.03 5.58
CA VAL A 146 -9.20 -2.30 4.24
C VAL A 146 -8.37 -1.48 3.28
N HIS A 147 -7.86 -2.05 2.19
CA HIS A 147 -6.98 -1.36 1.25
C HIS A 147 -7.69 -0.17 0.58
N GLY A 148 -8.92 -0.39 0.11
CA GLY A 148 -9.78 0.65 -0.45
C GLY A 148 -9.48 1.02 -1.91
N ASP A 149 -8.43 0.47 -2.51
CA ASP A 149 -8.10 0.59 -3.94
C ASP A 149 -7.28 -0.62 -4.42
N PHE A 150 -7.66 -1.80 -3.95
CA PHE A 150 -6.96 -3.05 -4.28
C PHE A 150 -7.21 -3.43 -5.74
N SER A 151 -6.15 -3.54 -6.52
CA SER A 151 -6.24 -3.90 -7.93
C SER A 151 -4.87 -4.28 -8.49
N PRO A 152 -4.79 -4.98 -9.65
CA PRO A 152 -3.52 -5.30 -10.31
C PRO A 152 -2.69 -4.08 -10.73
N TYR A 153 -3.26 -2.88 -10.65
CA TYR A 153 -2.55 -1.61 -10.85
C TYR A 153 -1.73 -1.19 -9.62
N ASN A 154 -2.14 -1.64 -8.43
CA ASN A 154 -1.54 -1.34 -7.13
C ASN A 154 -0.85 -2.56 -6.52
N ILE A 155 -0.42 -3.50 -7.38
CA ILE A 155 0.39 -4.66 -7.01
C ILE A 155 1.58 -4.71 -7.96
N LEU A 156 2.80 -4.77 -7.42
CA LEU A 156 4.01 -5.01 -8.18
C LEU A 156 4.32 -6.51 -8.20
N TRP A 157 4.93 -6.98 -9.29
CA TRP A 157 5.49 -8.32 -9.39
C TRP A 157 6.99 -8.25 -9.14
N HIS A 158 7.42 -8.65 -7.95
CA HIS A 158 8.80 -8.51 -7.51
C HIS A 158 9.33 -9.81 -6.92
N ASN A 159 10.46 -10.32 -7.47
CA ASN A 159 11.06 -11.59 -7.05
C ASN A 159 10.04 -12.75 -7.03
N ASP A 160 9.29 -12.88 -8.11
CA ASP A 160 8.27 -13.92 -8.32
C ASP A 160 7.13 -13.93 -7.27
N ALA A 161 6.87 -12.77 -6.65
CA ALA A 161 5.80 -12.61 -5.68
C ALA A 161 5.05 -11.28 -5.87
N PRO A 162 3.74 -11.24 -5.51
CA PRO A 162 2.97 -9.99 -5.49
C PRO A 162 3.36 -9.13 -4.28
N VAL A 163 3.61 -7.84 -4.52
CA VAL A 163 3.85 -6.84 -3.47
C VAL A 163 2.81 -5.73 -3.60
N VAL A 164 1.97 -5.56 -2.59
CA VAL A 164 0.89 -4.58 -2.60
C VAL A 164 1.42 -3.20 -2.27
N ILE A 165 1.09 -2.21 -3.11
CA ILE A 165 1.54 -0.82 -2.98
C ILE A 165 0.35 0.14 -2.87
N ASP A 166 0.65 1.42 -2.61
CA ASP A 166 -0.32 2.53 -2.62
C ASP A 166 -1.47 2.36 -1.61
N VAL A 167 -1.10 2.24 -0.35
CA VAL A 167 -2.03 2.06 0.78
C VAL A 167 -2.53 3.38 1.40
N GLY A 168 -2.35 4.49 0.69
CA GLY A 168 -2.83 5.80 1.14
C GLY A 168 -4.35 5.84 1.34
N GLN A 169 -5.12 5.16 0.49
CA GLN A 169 -6.58 5.07 0.59
C GLN A 169 -7.04 4.09 1.68
N ALA A 170 -6.17 3.22 2.20
CA ALA A 170 -6.56 2.20 3.16
C ALA A 170 -7.16 2.81 4.45
N VAL A 171 -8.31 2.29 4.85
CA VAL A 171 -9.07 2.76 6.02
C VAL A 171 -9.09 1.70 7.12
N ILE A 172 -9.30 2.14 8.36
CA ILE A 172 -9.51 1.21 9.49
C ILE A 172 -10.86 0.49 9.36
N LYS A 173 -10.94 -0.74 9.88
CA LYS A 173 -12.15 -1.58 9.85
C LYS A 173 -13.39 -0.90 10.46
N THR A 174 -13.19 0.06 11.37
CA THR A 174 -14.29 0.84 11.99
C THR A 174 -14.72 2.06 11.18
N HIS A 175 -14.14 2.29 9.99
CA HIS A 175 -14.57 3.35 9.09
C HIS A 175 -15.99 3.08 8.59
N PRO A 176 -16.88 4.09 8.47
CA PRO A 176 -18.28 3.89 8.06
C PRO A 176 -18.46 3.14 6.73
N ARG A 177 -17.51 3.28 5.81
CA ARG A 177 -17.53 2.64 4.48
C ARG A 177 -16.57 1.45 4.35
N ALA A 178 -16.04 0.92 5.46
CA ALA A 178 -15.04 -0.14 5.41
C ALA A 178 -15.57 -1.41 4.70
N GLN A 179 -16.81 -1.81 4.97
CA GLN A 179 -17.42 -2.97 4.32
C GLN A 179 -17.60 -2.77 2.82
N GLU A 180 -18.05 -1.59 2.39
CA GLU A 180 -18.17 -1.24 0.97
C GLU A 180 -16.83 -1.34 0.25
N PHE A 181 -15.77 -0.81 0.88
CA PHE A 181 -14.43 -0.86 0.32
C PHE A 181 -13.87 -2.29 0.29
N LEU A 182 -14.14 -3.11 1.31
CA LEU A 182 -13.75 -4.51 1.32
C LEU A 182 -14.40 -5.29 0.17
N VAL A 183 -15.71 -5.14 -0.02
CA VAL A 183 -16.42 -5.79 -1.13
C VAL A 183 -15.81 -5.38 -2.46
N ARG A 184 -15.50 -4.09 -2.65
CA ARG A 184 -14.85 -3.60 -3.87
C ARG A 184 -13.46 -4.20 -4.08
N ASP A 185 -12.64 -4.27 -3.03
CA ASP A 185 -11.30 -4.84 -3.09
C ASP A 185 -11.35 -6.34 -3.48
N VAL A 186 -12.22 -7.11 -2.83
CA VAL A 186 -12.41 -8.54 -3.15
C VAL A 186 -12.98 -8.72 -4.57
N THR A 187 -13.92 -7.86 -5.00
CA THR A 187 -14.44 -7.88 -6.38
C THR A 187 -13.31 -7.73 -7.40
N ARG A 188 -12.37 -6.81 -7.16
CA ARG A 188 -11.21 -6.60 -8.06
C ARG A 188 -10.28 -7.81 -8.11
N LEU A 189 -10.10 -8.51 -7.00
CA LEU A 189 -9.34 -9.75 -6.97
C LEU A 189 -10.05 -10.85 -7.75
N VAL A 190 -11.37 -11.02 -7.58
CA VAL A 190 -12.20 -11.96 -8.32
C VAL A 190 -12.18 -11.67 -9.84
N GLU A 191 -12.30 -10.40 -10.23
CA GLU A 191 -12.19 -10.00 -11.65
C GLU A 191 -10.81 -10.38 -12.24
N TRP A 192 -9.73 -10.24 -11.47
CA TRP A 192 -8.39 -10.64 -11.89
C TRP A 192 -8.28 -12.16 -11.99
N SER A 193 -8.76 -12.92 -11.00
CA SER A 193 -8.68 -14.38 -10.99
C SER A 193 -9.44 -14.99 -12.18
N ASN A 194 -10.68 -14.54 -12.42
CA ASN A 194 -11.48 -15.03 -13.53
C ASN A 194 -10.84 -14.74 -14.91
N LYS A 195 -10.16 -13.60 -15.06
CA LYS A 195 -9.38 -13.29 -16.28
C LYS A 195 -8.17 -14.20 -16.47
N ASN A 196 -7.66 -14.80 -15.40
CA ASN A 196 -6.52 -15.71 -15.42
C ASN A 196 -6.94 -17.20 -15.34
N GLY A 197 -8.22 -17.51 -15.58
CA GLY A 197 -8.73 -18.87 -15.68
C GLY A 197 -9.14 -19.51 -14.35
N ILE A 198 -9.17 -18.75 -13.26
CA ILE A 198 -9.56 -19.24 -11.94
C ILE A 198 -11.02 -18.88 -11.73
N GLU A 199 -11.92 -19.87 -11.77
CA GLU A 199 -13.35 -19.67 -11.53
C GLU A 199 -13.62 -19.56 -10.03
N VAL A 200 -13.91 -18.35 -9.56
CA VAL A 200 -14.30 -18.06 -8.18
C VAL A 200 -15.39 -16.99 -8.15
N THR A 201 -16.34 -17.15 -7.27
CA THR A 201 -17.41 -16.18 -7.05
C THR A 201 -17.01 -15.16 -5.97
N LEU A 202 -17.62 -13.97 -6.02
CA LEU A 202 -17.44 -12.98 -4.97
C LEU A 202 -17.88 -13.52 -3.59
N ALA A 203 -18.91 -14.35 -3.53
CA ALA A 203 -19.40 -14.92 -2.28
C ALA A 203 -18.36 -15.86 -1.64
N GLU A 204 -17.75 -16.73 -2.43
CA GLU A 204 -16.67 -17.64 -1.98
C GLU A 204 -15.46 -16.84 -1.51
N ALA A 205 -14.95 -15.91 -2.32
CA ALA A 205 -13.80 -15.09 -1.93
C ALA A 205 -14.07 -14.25 -0.66
N MET A 206 -15.27 -13.67 -0.53
CA MET A 206 -15.67 -12.95 0.68
C MET A 206 -15.76 -13.87 1.90
N TYR A 207 -16.29 -15.08 1.73
CA TYR A 207 -16.32 -16.05 2.82
C TYR A 207 -14.91 -16.38 3.33
N GLU A 208 -13.97 -16.65 2.42
CA GLU A 208 -12.57 -16.93 2.75
C GLU A 208 -11.92 -15.73 3.46
N VAL A 209 -12.04 -14.51 2.93
CA VAL A 209 -11.48 -13.31 3.57
C VAL A 209 -12.00 -13.11 4.99
N LEU A 210 -13.26 -13.44 5.26
CA LEU A 210 -13.87 -13.24 6.57
C LEU A 210 -13.58 -14.37 7.57
N ASN A 211 -13.34 -15.61 7.09
CA ASN A 211 -13.31 -16.82 7.92
C ASN A 211 -11.99 -17.61 7.82
N MET A 212 -11.03 -17.20 7.00
CA MET A 212 -9.72 -17.87 6.87
C MET A 212 -9.08 -18.04 8.23
N ASN A 213 -8.58 -19.25 8.51
CA ASN A 213 -7.80 -19.49 9.71
C ASN A 213 -6.41 -18.84 9.58
N LEU A 214 -6.14 -17.88 10.43
CA LEU A 214 -4.90 -17.09 10.47
C LEU A 214 -4.16 -17.26 11.81
N ASP A 215 -4.27 -18.41 12.46
CA ASP A 215 -3.60 -18.66 13.76
C ASP A 215 -2.08 -18.70 13.64
N HIS A 216 -1.57 -19.04 12.45
CA HIS A 216 -0.15 -19.03 12.12
C HIS A 216 0.40 -17.61 11.93
N VAL A 217 -0.43 -16.61 11.65
CA VAL A 217 -0.03 -15.24 11.40
C VAL A 217 0.20 -14.50 12.71
N LYS A 218 1.45 -14.12 12.97
CA LYS A 218 1.87 -13.37 14.16
C LYS A 218 2.46 -12.02 13.76
N GLN A 219 2.40 -11.06 14.67
CA GLN A 219 3.10 -9.79 14.46
C GLN A 219 4.61 -10.00 14.51
N ILE A 220 5.29 -9.34 13.57
CA ILE A 220 6.74 -9.22 13.57
C ILE A 220 7.08 -8.01 14.46
N THR A 221 7.89 -8.23 15.48
CA THR A 221 8.54 -7.15 16.24
C THR A 221 9.74 -6.69 15.41
N PHE A 222 9.68 -5.47 14.90
CA PHE A 222 10.90 -4.81 14.46
C PHE A 222 11.57 -4.30 15.73
N ASP A 223 12.79 -4.74 16.01
CA ASP A 223 13.62 -4.07 17.00
C ASP A 223 13.77 -2.62 16.50
N GLU A 224 13.29 -1.68 17.29
CA GLU A 224 13.54 -0.26 17.05
C GLU A 224 15.04 -0.11 17.24
N GLU A 225 15.79 -0.10 16.14
CA GLU A 225 17.18 0.37 16.17
C GLU A 225 17.15 1.82 16.65
N GLU A 226 17.71 2.03 17.86
CA GLU A 226 17.87 3.30 18.56
C GLU A 226 18.63 4.36 17.72
#